data_48aa84821c4b3cfb0e263a7d1b217980
#
_entry.id   48aa84821c4b3cfb0e263a7d1b217980
#
_cell.length_a   1.000
_cell.length_b   1.000
_cell.length_c   1.000
_cell.angle_alpha   90.00
_cell.angle_beta   90.00
_cell.angle_gamma   90.00
#
_symmetry.space_group_name_H-M   'P 1'
#
loop_
_entity.id
_entity.type
_entity.pdbx_description
1 polymer ?
#
loop_
_entity_poly.entity_id
_entity_poly.type
_entity_poly.pdbx_seq_one_letter_code
_entity_poly.pdbx_strand_id
1 'polypeptide(L)'
;MPTGGGKSITFQVPALAVKGVCIIITPLIALMQDQVEHLKAIGIQAEAIHSGISRNKIISILDNAIFGAVKFLYVSPERLSNELFLAKLAYMNVCFITVDEAHCISQWGYDFRPSYLKINELRSILPSVPLLALTATATPAVVKDITEKLEFGKHSPADIATTEYRPHVYSMSFLRRNITYVVRYVEDKYVELARILRSVEGTAIVYTRNRKKTKELSRELNQQGLNSTYYHAGLDSAIKTQRQHQWQDGEIDVMVATNAFGMGIDKADVRLVVHMDCPDSLEEYYQEAGRAGRDGELSYAVLLCDNSDRTSFSRRIANAFPPKDYVRRVYDHLCFYFYIGIDSGYGATLEFDMDTFCIKYHHFPTSVESALKLLQNAEYLVYQPENDEAARVKIIVAPYQLDDPILHLTHNESMLLETLLRYYGTLFSDMTYIETSFLCNKCSMTEDTFHFTLKSLSQKRVVNYVPRRRVPTITFTRDRVDSDRLNIPRAVYEDMQQRYRERADKMLEYMSQGVDGVCRQRLILDYFGEQLQEDCGTCDVCRARRIAARDSKETKSEKVRQAVLTLLSDGKPHHVSELKLLGYSSEQLAATLQELRDDERLSMDGSEITLI
;
A
#
# COMPACT_ATOMS: atom_id res chain seq x y z
N MET A 1 -8.92 12.86 2.35
CA MET A 1 -8.17 13.23 3.58
C MET A 1 -6.77 12.67 3.47
N PRO A 2 -5.68 13.40 3.79
CA PRO A 2 -4.30 12.90 3.65
C PRO A 2 -4.03 11.71 4.58
N THR A 3 -2.93 10.99 4.30
CA THR A 3 -2.45 9.93 5.19
C THR A 3 -2.12 10.53 6.57
N GLY A 4 -2.57 9.88 7.65
CA GLY A 4 -2.45 10.44 9.01
C GLY A 4 -3.49 11.50 9.39
N GLY A 5 -4.41 11.86 8.48
CA GLY A 5 -5.46 12.88 8.73
C GLY A 5 -6.65 12.44 9.59
N GLY A 6 -6.56 11.31 10.30
CA GLY A 6 -7.62 10.87 11.22
C GLY A 6 -8.83 10.20 10.54
N LYS A 7 -8.65 9.57 9.37
CA LYS A 7 -9.74 8.92 8.62
C LYS A 7 -10.61 7.98 9.49
N SER A 8 -10.00 7.14 10.32
CA SER A 8 -10.73 6.19 11.16
C SER A 8 -11.65 6.89 12.17
N ILE A 9 -11.22 8.01 12.73
CA ILE A 9 -12.01 8.80 13.70
C ILE A 9 -13.28 9.39 13.06
N THR A 10 -13.24 9.70 11.77
CA THR A 10 -14.39 10.30 11.06
C THR A 10 -15.62 9.40 11.01
N PHE A 11 -15.47 8.08 11.09
CA PHE A 11 -16.60 7.16 11.20
C PHE A 11 -16.77 6.58 12.59
N GLN A 12 -15.70 6.42 13.36
CA GLN A 12 -15.76 5.84 14.70
C GLN A 12 -16.56 6.72 15.65
N VAL A 13 -16.26 8.02 15.69
CA VAL A 13 -16.94 8.96 16.60
C VAL A 13 -18.45 9.09 16.29
N PRO A 14 -18.89 9.36 15.05
CA PRO A 14 -20.32 9.41 14.75
C PRO A 14 -21.03 8.07 15.01
N ALA A 15 -20.39 6.95 14.68
CA ALA A 15 -20.98 5.64 14.93
C ALA A 15 -21.18 5.36 16.42
N LEU A 16 -20.27 5.80 17.30
CA LEU A 16 -20.43 5.65 18.75
C LEU A 16 -21.58 6.47 19.31
N ALA A 17 -21.93 7.59 18.67
CA ALA A 17 -23.01 8.46 19.10
C ALA A 17 -24.42 7.90 18.79
N VAL A 18 -24.55 6.91 17.90
CA VAL A 18 -25.82 6.32 17.47
C VAL A 18 -25.91 4.84 17.84
N LYS A 19 -27.11 4.32 18.06
CA LYS A 19 -27.34 2.88 18.29
C LYS A 19 -27.20 2.11 16.99
N GLY A 20 -26.70 0.87 17.07
CA GLY A 20 -26.55 -0.03 15.93
C GLY A 20 -25.09 -0.31 15.59
N VAL A 21 -24.89 -1.21 14.63
CA VAL A 21 -23.57 -1.64 14.16
C VAL A 21 -23.10 -0.76 13.00
N CYS A 22 -21.83 -0.35 13.03
CA CYS A 22 -21.16 0.27 11.88
C CYS A 22 -20.45 -0.82 11.09
N ILE A 23 -20.77 -0.95 9.80
CA ILE A 23 -20.10 -1.90 8.89
C ILE A 23 -18.99 -1.16 8.17
N ILE A 24 -17.76 -1.66 8.28
CA ILE A 24 -16.58 -1.09 7.63
C ILE A 24 -16.06 -2.06 6.57
N ILE A 25 -16.07 -1.61 5.33
CA ILE A 25 -15.54 -2.37 4.19
C ILE A 25 -14.13 -1.89 3.95
N THR A 26 -13.14 -2.77 4.10
CA THR A 26 -11.72 -2.45 3.90
C THR A 26 -10.98 -3.63 3.25
N PRO A 27 -9.98 -3.36 2.38
CA PRO A 27 -9.41 -4.40 1.52
C PRO A 27 -8.34 -5.26 2.20
N LEU A 28 -7.89 -4.88 3.40
CA LEU A 28 -6.70 -5.46 4.02
C LEU A 28 -7.02 -6.11 5.37
N ILE A 29 -6.74 -7.40 5.44
CA ILE A 29 -6.96 -8.20 6.65
C ILE A 29 -6.11 -7.69 7.81
N ALA A 30 -4.83 -7.37 7.59
CA ALA A 30 -3.96 -6.86 8.64
C ALA A 30 -4.48 -5.55 9.25
N LEU A 31 -4.95 -4.61 8.39
CA LEU A 31 -5.56 -3.36 8.86
C LEU A 31 -6.83 -3.61 9.68
N MET A 32 -7.68 -4.57 9.25
CA MET A 32 -8.86 -4.95 10.01
C MET A 32 -8.49 -5.44 11.41
N GLN A 33 -7.48 -6.31 11.50
CA GLN A 33 -7.02 -6.90 12.76
C GLN A 33 -6.47 -5.81 13.69
N ASP A 34 -5.56 -4.96 13.22
CA ASP A 34 -5.00 -3.85 13.98
C ASP A 34 -6.09 -2.91 14.52
N GLN A 35 -7.06 -2.52 13.66
CA GLN A 35 -8.17 -1.66 14.07
C GLN A 35 -9.08 -2.32 15.10
N VAL A 36 -9.39 -3.61 14.93
CA VAL A 36 -10.21 -4.38 15.88
C VAL A 36 -9.50 -4.53 17.22
N GLU A 37 -8.20 -4.84 17.22
CA GLU A 37 -7.40 -4.95 18.45
C GLU A 37 -7.32 -3.62 19.19
N HIS A 38 -7.08 -2.53 18.47
CA HIS A 38 -7.05 -1.19 19.06
C HIS A 38 -8.40 -0.80 19.68
N LEU A 39 -9.51 -1.03 19.00
CA LEU A 39 -10.85 -0.76 19.52
C LEU A 39 -11.15 -1.60 20.76
N LYS A 40 -10.81 -2.89 20.75
CA LYS A 40 -10.98 -3.77 21.90
C LYS A 40 -10.13 -3.33 23.10
N ALA A 41 -8.90 -2.86 22.86
CA ALA A 41 -8.01 -2.35 23.92
C ALA A 41 -8.59 -1.14 24.66
N ILE A 42 -9.40 -0.30 23.98
CA ILE A 42 -10.10 0.83 24.60
C ILE A 42 -11.54 0.49 25.03
N GLY A 43 -11.88 -0.82 25.07
CA GLY A 43 -13.18 -1.30 25.59
C GLY A 43 -14.34 -1.25 24.59
N ILE A 44 -14.07 -1.00 23.29
CA ILE A 44 -15.10 -0.96 22.25
C ILE A 44 -15.23 -2.32 21.58
N GLN A 45 -16.45 -2.84 21.47
CA GLN A 45 -16.74 -4.12 20.83
C GLN A 45 -16.61 -4.03 19.32
N ALA A 46 -15.58 -4.67 18.77
CA ALA A 46 -15.31 -4.72 17.34
C ALA A 46 -14.96 -6.15 16.92
N GLU A 47 -15.38 -6.52 15.72
CA GLU A 47 -15.08 -7.84 15.14
C GLU A 47 -14.75 -7.69 13.65
N ALA A 48 -14.00 -8.67 13.10
CA ALA A 48 -13.64 -8.70 11.70
C ALA A 48 -14.08 -10.00 11.03
N ILE A 49 -14.55 -9.93 9.78
CA ILE A 49 -14.91 -11.08 8.95
C ILE A 49 -14.07 -11.03 7.67
N HIS A 50 -13.15 -11.99 7.54
CA HIS A 50 -12.24 -12.09 6.40
C HIS A 50 -12.00 -13.55 5.98
N SER A 51 -11.20 -13.80 4.95
CA SER A 51 -10.69 -15.12 4.61
C SER A 51 -9.81 -15.65 5.77
N GLY A 52 -9.89 -16.93 6.08
CA GLY A 52 -9.13 -17.54 7.18
C GLY A 52 -9.91 -17.66 8.50
N ILE A 53 -11.12 -17.10 8.62
CA ILE A 53 -12.00 -17.33 9.77
C ILE A 53 -12.94 -18.49 9.47
N SER A 54 -13.09 -19.40 10.45
CA SER A 54 -13.98 -20.56 10.33
C SER A 54 -15.45 -20.13 10.17
N ARG A 55 -16.23 -20.93 9.43
CA ARG A 55 -17.66 -20.67 9.21
C ARG A 55 -18.44 -20.49 10.51
N ASN A 56 -18.18 -21.32 11.51
CA ASN A 56 -18.84 -21.24 12.82
C ASN A 56 -18.53 -19.93 13.54
N LYS A 57 -17.29 -19.47 13.48
CA LYS A 57 -16.88 -18.19 14.05
C LYS A 57 -17.56 -17.03 13.33
N ILE A 58 -17.66 -17.09 12.00
CA ILE A 58 -18.41 -16.09 11.20
C ILE A 58 -19.85 -16.03 11.63
N ILE A 59 -20.53 -17.19 11.76
CA ILE A 59 -21.93 -17.25 12.22
C ILE A 59 -22.06 -16.59 13.60
N SER A 60 -21.17 -16.94 14.55
CA SER A 60 -21.19 -16.35 15.89
C SER A 60 -20.99 -14.83 15.87
N ILE A 61 -20.06 -14.31 15.05
CA ILE A 61 -19.85 -12.86 14.91
C ILE A 61 -21.11 -12.18 14.34
N LEU A 62 -21.72 -12.76 13.30
CA LEU A 62 -22.92 -12.21 12.68
C LEU A 62 -24.11 -12.23 13.64
N ASP A 63 -24.28 -13.29 14.43
CA ASP A 63 -25.33 -13.36 15.45
C ASP A 63 -25.11 -12.33 16.53
N ASN A 64 -23.88 -12.17 17.03
CA ASN A 64 -23.52 -11.13 17.99
C ASN A 64 -23.79 -9.72 17.44
N ALA A 65 -23.58 -9.49 16.15
CA ALA A 65 -23.90 -8.23 15.49
C ALA A 65 -25.42 -7.98 15.42
N ILE A 66 -26.22 -9.01 15.15
CA ILE A 66 -27.71 -8.91 15.16
C ILE A 66 -28.20 -8.57 16.57
N PHE A 67 -27.67 -9.21 17.61
CA PHE A 67 -28.09 -8.98 19.00
C PHE A 67 -27.46 -7.72 19.63
N GLY A 68 -26.71 -6.92 18.87
CA GLY A 68 -26.17 -5.63 19.31
C GLY A 68 -24.92 -5.73 20.19
N ALA A 69 -24.28 -6.89 20.25
CA ALA A 69 -23.04 -7.09 21.00
C ALA A 69 -21.77 -6.62 20.24
N VAL A 70 -21.89 -6.19 18.98
CA VAL A 70 -20.81 -5.67 18.13
C VAL A 70 -21.13 -4.24 17.73
N LYS A 71 -20.21 -3.32 17.94
CA LYS A 71 -20.34 -1.92 17.53
C LYS A 71 -19.71 -1.66 16.16
N PHE A 72 -18.55 -2.24 15.90
CA PHE A 72 -17.84 -2.11 14.64
C PHE A 72 -17.61 -3.49 14.03
N LEU A 73 -18.11 -3.69 12.82
CA LEU A 73 -17.97 -4.91 12.05
C LEU A 73 -17.14 -4.65 10.79
N TYR A 74 -15.88 -5.06 10.80
CA TYR A 74 -14.99 -4.98 9.64
C TYR A 74 -15.21 -6.17 8.71
N VAL A 75 -15.37 -5.90 7.42
CA VAL A 75 -15.69 -6.92 6.41
C VAL A 75 -14.81 -6.74 5.19
N SER A 76 -14.21 -7.84 4.71
CA SER A 76 -13.50 -7.80 3.43
C SER A 76 -14.48 -7.74 2.26
N PRO A 77 -14.16 -7.01 1.18
CA PRO A 77 -15.07 -6.82 0.04
C PRO A 77 -15.48 -8.14 -0.64
N GLU A 78 -14.65 -9.18 -0.56
CA GLU A 78 -14.97 -10.52 -1.11
C GLU A 78 -16.12 -11.21 -0.36
N ARG A 79 -16.36 -10.81 0.88
CA ARG A 79 -17.46 -11.35 1.71
C ARG A 79 -18.83 -10.75 1.39
N LEU A 80 -18.87 -9.66 0.67
CA LEU A 80 -20.12 -8.97 0.32
C LEU A 80 -21.01 -9.80 -0.61
N SER A 81 -20.46 -10.74 -1.36
CA SER A 81 -21.23 -11.69 -2.21
C SER A 81 -21.63 -12.97 -1.47
N ASN A 82 -21.34 -13.11 -0.17
CA ASN A 82 -21.65 -14.31 0.58
C ASN A 82 -23.11 -14.32 1.01
N GLU A 83 -23.90 -15.32 0.55
CA GLU A 83 -25.33 -15.43 0.83
C GLU A 83 -25.65 -15.42 2.33
N LEU A 84 -24.84 -16.08 3.16
CA LEU A 84 -25.02 -16.11 4.61
C LEU A 84 -24.87 -14.70 5.21
N PHE A 85 -23.85 -13.94 4.74
CA PHE A 85 -23.64 -12.57 5.18
C PHE A 85 -24.83 -11.69 4.79
N LEU A 86 -25.25 -11.73 3.53
CA LEU A 86 -26.37 -10.93 3.02
C LEU A 86 -27.70 -11.27 3.73
N ALA A 87 -27.97 -12.57 3.95
CA ALA A 87 -29.16 -13.00 4.67
C ALA A 87 -29.20 -12.50 6.13
N LYS A 88 -28.07 -12.51 6.84
CA LYS A 88 -27.96 -12.01 8.21
C LYS A 88 -27.99 -10.49 8.29
N LEU A 89 -27.45 -9.80 7.29
CA LEU A 89 -27.41 -8.34 7.20
C LEU A 89 -28.80 -7.70 7.31
N ALA A 90 -29.81 -8.30 6.69
CA ALA A 90 -31.18 -7.82 6.73
C ALA A 90 -31.80 -7.76 8.15
N TYR A 91 -31.23 -8.50 9.10
CA TYR A 91 -31.69 -8.52 10.51
C TYR A 91 -30.83 -7.65 11.42
N MET A 92 -29.76 -7.03 10.90
CA MET A 92 -28.89 -6.18 11.70
C MET A 92 -29.45 -4.76 11.78
N ASN A 93 -29.35 -4.15 12.96
CA ASN A 93 -29.54 -2.71 13.11
C ASN A 93 -28.27 -1.98 12.69
N VAL A 94 -28.13 -1.65 11.40
CA VAL A 94 -26.97 -0.98 10.85
C VAL A 94 -27.12 0.55 10.95
N CYS A 95 -26.17 1.22 11.60
CA CYS A 95 -26.18 2.68 11.75
C CYS A 95 -25.40 3.41 10.65
N PHE A 96 -24.28 2.85 10.19
CA PHE A 96 -23.46 3.38 9.11
C PHE A 96 -22.84 2.26 8.26
N ILE A 97 -22.62 2.56 6.97
CA ILE A 97 -21.75 1.79 6.10
C ILE A 97 -20.55 2.68 5.77
N THR A 98 -19.35 2.22 6.11
CA THR A 98 -18.10 2.93 5.83
C THR A 98 -17.32 2.14 4.78
N VAL A 99 -16.92 2.81 3.71
CA VAL A 99 -16.04 2.26 2.66
C VAL A 99 -14.67 2.87 2.84
N ASP A 100 -13.76 2.11 3.42
CA ASP A 100 -12.37 2.53 3.55
C ASP A 100 -11.59 2.20 2.28
N GLU A 101 -10.53 2.96 2.01
CA GLU A 101 -9.77 2.91 0.76
C GLU A 101 -10.69 2.92 -0.47
N ALA A 102 -11.68 3.83 -0.47
CA ALA A 102 -12.73 3.89 -1.49
C ALA A 102 -12.20 4.06 -2.94
N HIS A 103 -10.94 4.50 -3.11
CA HIS A 103 -10.30 4.54 -4.42
C HIS A 103 -10.22 3.17 -5.10
N CYS A 104 -10.31 2.07 -4.31
CA CYS A 104 -10.35 0.70 -4.85
C CYS A 104 -11.58 0.40 -5.72
N ILE A 105 -12.66 1.18 -5.62
CA ILE A 105 -13.83 1.02 -6.49
C ILE A 105 -13.60 1.60 -7.88
N SER A 106 -12.63 2.51 -8.00
CA SER A 106 -12.38 3.28 -9.21
C SER A 106 -11.34 2.61 -10.10
N GLN A 107 -11.68 2.43 -11.36
CA GLN A 107 -10.72 2.03 -12.39
C GLN A 107 -9.68 3.13 -12.68
N TRP A 108 -9.93 4.36 -12.24
CA TRP A 108 -8.99 5.48 -12.28
C TRP A 108 -8.02 5.46 -11.08
N GLY A 109 -8.34 4.68 -10.03
CA GLY A 109 -7.47 4.46 -8.89
C GLY A 109 -6.28 3.55 -9.22
N TYR A 110 -5.26 3.60 -8.40
CA TYR A 110 -4.05 2.79 -8.59
C TYR A 110 -4.20 1.32 -8.13
N ASP A 111 -5.18 1.02 -7.26
CA ASP A 111 -5.48 -0.33 -6.71
C ASP A 111 -6.96 -0.69 -6.94
N PHE A 112 -7.36 -0.79 -8.21
CA PHE A 112 -8.74 -1.18 -8.54
C PHE A 112 -9.03 -2.63 -8.13
N ARG A 113 -10.16 -2.82 -7.42
CA ARG A 113 -10.64 -4.13 -6.97
C ARG A 113 -12.09 -4.36 -7.38
N PRO A 114 -12.37 -5.29 -8.30
CA PRO A 114 -13.74 -5.58 -8.76
C PRO A 114 -14.72 -5.91 -7.64
N SER A 115 -14.25 -6.53 -6.54
CA SER A 115 -15.09 -6.84 -5.38
C SER A 115 -15.72 -5.60 -4.71
N TYR A 116 -15.12 -4.41 -4.85
CA TYR A 116 -15.72 -3.16 -4.36
C TYR A 116 -17.00 -2.75 -5.10
N LEU A 117 -17.21 -3.20 -6.33
CA LEU A 117 -18.45 -2.94 -7.07
C LEU A 117 -19.67 -3.60 -6.41
N LYS A 118 -19.45 -4.64 -5.59
CA LYS A 118 -20.50 -5.33 -4.83
C LYS A 118 -21.07 -4.53 -3.66
N ILE A 119 -20.43 -3.40 -3.30
CA ILE A 119 -20.92 -2.52 -2.23
C ILE A 119 -22.33 -2.01 -2.52
N ASN A 120 -22.69 -1.84 -3.78
CA ASN A 120 -24.05 -1.42 -4.16
C ASN A 120 -25.14 -2.45 -3.80
N GLU A 121 -24.78 -3.74 -3.70
CA GLU A 121 -25.73 -4.77 -3.24
C GLU A 121 -26.15 -4.52 -1.79
N LEU A 122 -25.22 -4.03 -0.93
CA LEU A 122 -25.54 -3.63 0.45
C LEU A 122 -26.52 -2.45 0.48
N ARG A 123 -26.33 -1.46 -0.40
CA ARG A 123 -27.22 -0.30 -0.48
C ARG A 123 -28.63 -0.67 -0.91
N SER A 124 -28.76 -1.70 -1.75
CA SER A 124 -30.09 -2.22 -2.14
C SER A 124 -30.81 -2.89 -0.98
N ILE A 125 -30.07 -3.53 -0.05
CA ILE A 125 -30.63 -4.15 1.16
C ILE A 125 -30.87 -3.10 2.25
N LEU A 126 -30.02 -2.10 2.36
CA LEU A 126 -30.01 -1.06 3.39
C LEU A 126 -30.10 0.36 2.79
N PRO A 127 -31.19 0.70 2.07
CA PRO A 127 -31.26 1.94 1.28
C PRO A 127 -31.26 3.23 2.13
N SER A 128 -31.74 3.16 3.39
CA SER A 128 -31.81 4.29 4.31
C SER A 128 -30.54 4.51 5.16
N VAL A 129 -29.60 3.55 5.13
CA VAL A 129 -28.38 3.65 5.94
C VAL A 129 -27.38 4.62 5.30
N PRO A 130 -26.87 5.62 6.06
CA PRO A 130 -25.85 6.52 5.57
C PRO A 130 -24.59 5.78 5.15
N LEU A 131 -24.01 6.20 4.00
CA LEU A 131 -22.76 5.66 3.49
C LEU A 131 -21.67 6.72 3.51
N LEU A 132 -20.51 6.38 4.06
CA LEU A 132 -19.31 7.20 4.10
C LEU A 132 -18.20 6.51 3.31
N ALA A 133 -17.63 7.20 2.32
CA ALA A 133 -16.48 6.73 1.56
C ALA A 133 -15.23 7.52 1.93
N LEU A 134 -14.15 6.83 2.26
CA LEU A 134 -12.90 7.41 2.74
C LEU A 134 -11.73 6.97 1.85
N THR A 135 -10.86 7.90 1.52
CA THR A 135 -9.58 7.60 0.86
C THR A 135 -8.54 8.67 1.17
N ALA A 136 -7.26 8.31 1.08
CA ALA A 136 -6.13 9.23 1.23
C ALA A 136 -5.62 9.76 -0.12
N THR A 137 -5.92 9.08 -1.22
CA THR A 137 -5.29 9.28 -2.53
C THR A 137 -6.34 9.29 -3.63
N ALA A 138 -7.11 10.38 -3.73
CA ALA A 138 -8.12 10.51 -4.77
C ALA A 138 -7.88 11.78 -5.58
N THR A 139 -7.61 11.61 -6.88
CA THR A 139 -7.67 12.70 -7.85
C THR A 139 -9.12 13.11 -8.10
N PRO A 140 -9.41 14.29 -8.68
CA PRO A 140 -10.76 14.70 -9.00
C PRO A 140 -11.55 13.68 -9.85
N ALA A 141 -10.87 13.00 -10.77
CA ALA A 141 -11.46 11.93 -11.58
C ALA A 141 -11.88 10.73 -10.73
N VAL A 142 -11.04 10.32 -9.76
CA VAL A 142 -11.34 9.23 -8.81
C VAL A 142 -12.50 9.60 -7.90
N VAL A 143 -12.56 10.83 -7.39
CA VAL A 143 -13.69 11.32 -6.57
C VAL A 143 -15.00 11.23 -7.34
N LYS A 144 -15.01 11.66 -8.60
CA LYS A 144 -16.20 11.56 -9.46
C LYS A 144 -16.63 10.11 -9.66
N ASP A 145 -15.70 9.23 -9.98
CA ASP A 145 -15.98 7.80 -10.20
C ASP A 145 -16.50 7.10 -8.94
N ILE A 146 -15.92 7.39 -7.76
CA ILE A 146 -16.42 6.91 -6.45
C ILE A 146 -17.86 7.36 -6.24
N THR A 147 -18.16 8.62 -6.49
CA THR A 147 -19.48 9.21 -6.31
C THR A 147 -20.52 8.53 -7.22
N GLU A 148 -20.17 8.30 -8.46
CA GLU A 148 -21.04 7.63 -9.44
C GLU A 148 -21.23 6.16 -9.11
N LYS A 149 -20.17 5.41 -8.84
CA LYS A 149 -20.21 3.96 -8.60
C LYS A 149 -20.84 3.57 -7.27
N LEU A 150 -20.68 4.38 -6.24
CA LEU A 150 -21.38 4.19 -4.96
C LEU A 150 -22.78 4.81 -4.95
N GLU A 151 -23.26 5.32 -6.10
CA GLU A 151 -24.60 5.90 -6.26
C GLU A 151 -24.95 6.98 -5.23
N PHE A 152 -23.96 7.79 -4.84
CA PHE A 152 -24.23 8.95 -4.00
C PHE A 152 -25.21 9.90 -4.70
N GLY A 153 -26.25 10.32 -3.99
CA GLY A 153 -27.33 11.17 -4.52
C GLY A 153 -28.56 10.40 -5.03
N LYS A 154 -28.49 9.07 -5.24
CA LYS A 154 -29.68 8.28 -5.60
C LYS A 154 -30.47 7.77 -4.38
N HIS A 155 -29.79 7.59 -3.26
CA HIS A 155 -30.37 7.11 -2.01
C HIS A 155 -30.40 8.26 -1.01
N SER A 156 -31.56 8.92 -0.88
CA SER A 156 -31.82 9.94 0.14
C SER A 156 -32.32 9.26 1.41
N PRO A 157 -31.88 9.67 2.62
CA PRO A 157 -32.57 9.32 3.86
C PRO A 157 -34.06 9.72 3.75
N ALA A 158 -34.97 8.87 4.24
CA ALA A 158 -36.39 9.03 4.08
C ALA A 158 -36.99 10.37 4.57
N ASP A 159 -36.25 11.08 5.42
CA ASP A 159 -36.68 12.34 6.05
C ASP A 159 -36.29 13.62 5.28
N ILE A 160 -35.52 13.50 4.18
CA ILE A 160 -35.10 14.65 3.38
C ILE A 160 -35.84 14.66 2.05
N ALA A 161 -37.05 15.17 2.06
CA ALA A 161 -37.87 15.41 0.87
C ALA A 161 -37.39 16.65 0.08
N THR A 162 -36.10 16.77 -0.21
CA THR A 162 -35.56 17.84 -1.03
C THR A 162 -35.13 17.34 -2.40
N THR A 163 -35.56 18.03 -3.42
CA THR A 163 -35.44 17.72 -4.84
C THR A 163 -34.02 17.67 -5.41
N GLU A 164 -32.98 17.95 -4.61
CA GLU A 164 -31.58 17.90 -5.00
C GLU A 164 -30.68 17.41 -3.84
N TYR A 165 -30.68 16.11 -3.58
CA TYR A 165 -29.65 15.54 -2.72
C TYR A 165 -28.33 15.48 -3.49
N ARG A 166 -27.40 16.37 -3.15
CA ARG A 166 -26.03 16.33 -3.68
C ARG A 166 -25.12 15.61 -2.68
N PRO A 167 -24.22 14.71 -3.14
CA PRO A 167 -23.25 14.11 -2.25
C PRO A 167 -22.32 15.17 -1.66
N HIS A 168 -22.08 15.11 -0.37
CA HIS A 168 -21.14 16.00 0.28
C HIS A 168 -19.72 15.45 0.14
N VAL A 169 -18.84 16.20 -0.53
CA VAL A 169 -17.43 15.87 -0.67
C VAL A 169 -16.62 16.78 0.24
N TYR A 170 -15.96 16.18 1.24
CA TYR A 170 -15.06 16.88 2.14
C TYR A 170 -13.62 16.57 1.75
N SER A 171 -12.86 17.58 1.37
CA SER A 171 -11.44 17.46 1.05
C SER A 171 -10.60 18.22 2.06
N MET A 172 -9.46 17.64 2.42
CA MET A 172 -8.39 18.33 3.13
C MET A 172 -7.22 18.49 2.18
N SER A 173 -6.41 19.52 2.39
CA SER A 173 -5.20 19.72 1.59
C SER A 173 -4.27 18.52 1.65
N PHE A 174 -3.68 18.17 0.50
CA PHE A 174 -2.61 17.18 0.38
C PHE A 174 -1.24 17.74 0.81
N LEU A 175 -1.18 19.01 1.16
CA LEU A 175 0.05 19.70 1.57
C LEU A 175 0.61 19.14 2.88
N ARG A 176 1.84 18.63 2.83
CA ARG A 176 2.58 18.14 4.00
C ARG A 176 3.82 19.02 4.22
N ARG A 177 3.63 20.13 4.94
CA ARG A 177 4.71 21.14 5.15
C ARG A 177 5.91 20.61 5.92
N ASN A 178 5.69 19.61 6.76
CA ASN A 178 6.72 18.97 7.57
C ASN A 178 7.51 17.87 6.84
N ILE A 179 7.13 17.50 5.62
CA ILE A 179 7.86 16.51 4.83
C ILE A 179 8.73 17.22 3.77
N THR A 180 10.02 16.97 3.83
CA THR A 180 10.97 17.39 2.79
C THR A 180 11.10 16.27 1.75
N TYR A 181 10.64 16.52 0.54
CA TYR A 181 10.73 15.59 -0.59
C TYR A 181 12.07 15.76 -1.31
N VAL A 182 12.78 14.67 -1.52
CA VAL A 182 14.11 14.66 -2.14
C VAL A 182 14.23 13.52 -3.15
N VAL A 183 14.73 13.80 -4.34
CA VAL A 183 15.16 12.79 -5.32
C VAL A 183 16.67 12.90 -5.47
N ARG A 184 17.37 11.79 -5.34
CA ARG A 184 18.84 11.75 -5.48
C ARG A 184 19.25 10.74 -6.53
N TYR A 185 19.99 11.20 -7.52
CA TYR A 185 20.67 10.37 -8.48
C TYR A 185 22.06 10.01 -7.95
N VAL A 186 22.31 8.72 -7.79
CA VAL A 186 23.53 8.18 -7.17
C VAL A 186 24.05 6.98 -7.97
N GLU A 187 25.35 6.73 -7.90
CA GLU A 187 25.97 5.55 -8.51
C GLU A 187 25.71 4.29 -7.68
N ASP A 188 25.80 4.42 -6.36
CA ASP A 188 25.55 3.34 -5.41
C ASP A 188 24.48 3.74 -4.38
N LYS A 189 23.29 3.15 -4.55
CA LYS A 189 22.15 3.40 -3.66
C LYS A 189 22.36 2.85 -2.25
N TYR A 190 23.13 1.77 -2.08
CA TYR A 190 23.35 1.15 -0.78
C TYR A 190 24.24 2.02 0.10
N VAL A 191 25.31 2.54 -0.45
CA VAL A 191 26.20 3.47 0.23
C VAL A 191 25.46 4.74 0.64
N GLU A 192 24.68 5.30 -0.30
CA GLU A 192 23.93 6.52 -0.03
C GLU A 192 22.81 6.29 0.99
N LEU A 193 22.09 5.14 0.93
CA LEU A 193 21.10 4.78 1.94
C LEU A 193 21.72 4.76 3.36
N ALA A 194 22.84 4.06 3.53
CA ALA A 194 23.51 3.97 4.83
C ALA A 194 23.95 5.35 5.33
N ARG A 195 24.42 6.24 4.41
CA ARG A 195 24.78 7.63 4.74
C ARG A 195 23.57 8.42 5.23
N ILE A 196 22.43 8.31 4.54
CA ILE A 196 21.19 9.01 4.90
C ILE A 196 20.68 8.51 6.26
N LEU A 197 20.62 7.19 6.46
CA LEU A 197 20.16 6.59 7.73
C LEU A 197 21.00 7.03 8.93
N ARG A 198 22.30 7.26 8.76
CA ARG A 198 23.17 7.81 9.82
C ARG A 198 23.00 9.30 10.05
N SER A 199 22.49 10.03 9.06
CA SER A 199 22.35 11.50 9.12
C SER A 199 21.01 11.97 9.67
N VAL A 200 20.02 11.06 9.77
CA VAL A 200 18.68 11.38 10.28
C VAL A 200 18.39 10.46 11.46
N GLU A 201 18.34 11.05 12.65
CA GLU A 201 17.98 10.32 13.86
C GLU A 201 16.50 10.00 13.90
N GLY A 202 16.15 8.80 14.39
CA GLY A 202 14.78 8.34 14.54
C GLY A 202 14.43 7.15 13.65
N THR A 203 13.16 6.74 13.70
CA THR A 203 12.69 5.57 12.97
C THR A 203 12.57 5.82 11.48
N ALA A 204 12.92 4.79 10.68
CA ALA A 204 12.91 4.85 9.23
C ALA A 204 12.16 3.68 8.59
N ILE A 205 11.59 3.93 7.41
CA ILE A 205 11.05 2.91 6.52
C ILE A 205 11.83 2.97 5.21
N VAL A 206 12.28 1.81 4.73
CA VAL A 206 12.99 1.67 3.45
C VAL A 206 12.17 0.77 2.54
N TYR A 207 11.62 1.32 1.47
CA TYR A 207 10.82 0.59 0.51
C TYR A 207 11.66 -0.02 -0.62
N THR A 208 11.44 -1.31 -0.86
CA THR A 208 11.93 -2.04 -2.03
C THR A 208 10.79 -2.83 -2.67
N ARG A 209 10.89 -3.13 -3.96
CA ARG A 209 9.83 -3.88 -4.65
C ARG A 209 9.97 -5.39 -4.52
N ASN A 210 11.14 -5.90 -4.17
CA ASN A 210 11.45 -7.32 -4.20
C ASN A 210 11.58 -7.91 -2.79
N ARG A 211 10.81 -8.97 -2.50
CA ARG A 211 10.85 -9.70 -1.21
C ARG A 211 12.25 -10.16 -0.84
N LYS A 212 13.04 -10.64 -1.81
CA LYS A 212 14.42 -11.09 -1.60
C LYS A 212 15.33 -9.93 -1.23
N LYS A 213 15.22 -8.82 -1.96
CA LYS A 213 15.98 -7.60 -1.66
C LYS A 213 15.72 -7.05 -0.26
N THR A 214 14.47 -7.14 0.27
CA THR A 214 14.19 -6.67 1.65
C THR A 214 15.07 -7.37 2.67
N LYS A 215 15.22 -8.69 2.56
CA LYS A 215 16.02 -9.49 3.46
C LYS A 215 17.52 -9.22 3.30
N GLU A 216 18.00 -9.14 2.06
CA GLU A 216 19.39 -8.85 1.74
C GLU A 216 19.80 -7.48 2.27
N LEU A 217 19.01 -6.45 1.98
CA LEU A 217 19.27 -5.08 2.41
C LEU A 217 19.26 -4.94 3.94
N SER A 218 18.28 -5.52 4.63
CA SER A 218 18.27 -5.53 6.09
C SER A 218 19.52 -6.20 6.67
N ARG A 219 19.98 -7.30 6.06
CA ARG A 219 21.22 -7.97 6.49
C ARG A 219 22.45 -7.06 6.31
N GLU A 220 22.56 -6.38 5.18
CA GLU A 220 23.67 -5.45 4.91
C GLU A 220 23.67 -4.26 5.88
N LEU A 221 22.49 -3.68 6.16
CA LEU A 221 22.37 -2.59 7.12
C LEU A 221 22.79 -3.02 8.52
N ASN A 222 22.40 -4.22 8.97
CA ASN A 222 22.81 -4.77 10.26
C ASN A 222 24.33 -5.02 10.32
N GLN A 223 24.96 -5.46 9.24
CA GLN A 223 26.42 -5.60 9.16
C GLN A 223 27.15 -4.27 9.28
N GLN A 224 26.50 -3.16 8.89
CA GLN A 224 27.02 -1.80 9.03
C GLN A 224 26.65 -1.13 10.37
N GLY A 225 26.07 -1.88 11.32
CA GLY A 225 25.69 -1.39 12.65
C GLY A 225 24.38 -0.61 12.68
N LEU A 226 23.56 -0.68 11.62
CA LEU A 226 22.24 -0.07 11.58
C LEU A 226 21.18 -1.11 11.96
N ASN A 227 20.51 -0.90 13.09
CA ASN A 227 19.52 -1.84 13.65
C ASN A 227 18.27 -1.93 12.74
N SER A 228 18.17 -2.99 11.94
CA SER A 228 17.12 -3.14 10.94
C SER A 228 16.46 -4.51 10.94
N THR A 229 15.20 -4.54 10.52
CA THR A 229 14.47 -5.76 10.18
C THR A 229 13.79 -5.62 8.82
N TYR A 230 13.20 -6.72 8.32
CA TYR A 230 12.52 -6.71 7.03
C TYR A 230 11.08 -7.22 7.11
N TYR A 231 10.22 -6.69 6.19
CA TYR A 231 8.81 -7.04 6.14
C TYR A 231 8.33 -7.21 4.69
N HIS A 232 7.62 -8.31 4.40
CA HIS A 232 6.96 -8.55 3.12
C HIS A 232 5.77 -9.51 3.28
N ALA A 233 4.88 -9.56 2.31
CA ALA A 233 3.65 -10.37 2.36
C ALA A 233 3.91 -11.86 2.62
N GLY A 234 4.99 -12.42 2.09
CA GLY A 234 5.33 -13.84 2.21
C GLY A 234 5.88 -14.28 3.60
N LEU A 235 5.93 -13.40 4.59
CA LEU A 235 6.27 -13.79 5.98
C LEU A 235 5.05 -14.39 6.68
N ASP A 236 5.30 -15.28 7.64
CA ASP A 236 4.27 -15.80 8.52
C ASP A 236 3.61 -14.69 9.36
N SER A 237 2.32 -14.86 9.67
CA SER A 237 1.54 -13.85 10.40
C SER A 237 2.17 -13.50 11.75
N ALA A 238 2.63 -14.50 12.50
CA ALA A 238 3.27 -14.29 13.80
C ALA A 238 4.58 -13.48 13.66
N ILE A 239 5.39 -13.78 12.64
CA ILE A 239 6.63 -13.04 12.37
C ILE A 239 6.32 -11.59 11.93
N LYS A 240 5.27 -11.40 11.11
CA LYS A 240 4.82 -10.06 10.71
C LYS A 240 4.46 -9.22 11.92
N THR A 241 3.61 -9.74 12.79
CA THR A 241 3.16 -9.06 14.01
C THR A 241 4.34 -8.76 14.94
N GLN A 242 5.21 -9.73 15.19
CA GLN A 242 6.39 -9.55 16.03
C GLN A 242 7.28 -8.41 15.54
N ARG A 243 7.65 -8.41 14.25
CA ARG A 243 8.54 -7.39 13.68
C ARG A 243 7.91 -6.01 13.64
N GLN A 244 6.60 -5.96 13.38
CA GLN A 244 5.84 -4.72 13.42
C GLN A 244 5.86 -4.12 14.82
N HIS A 245 5.60 -4.89 15.88
CA HIS A 245 5.65 -4.44 17.27
C HIS A 245 7.06 -3.99 17.66
N GLN A 246 8.10 -4.78 17.38
CA GLN A 246 9.48 -4.41 17.67
C GLN A 246 9.87 -3.06 17.06
N TRP A 247 9.41 -2.78 15.85
CA TRP A 247 9.64 -1.49 15.19
C TRP A 247 8.75 -0.38 15.76
N GLN A 248 7.50 -0.68 16.11
CA GLN A 248 6.59 0.29 16.75
C GLN A 248 7.09 0.71 18.14
N ASP A 249 7.60 -0.23 18.92
CA ASP A 249 8.10 -0.02 20.27
C ASP A 249 9.52 0.60 20.30
N GLY A 250 10.15 0.76 19.12
CA GLY A 250 11.48 1.37 19.01
C GLY A 250 12.64 0.43 19.33
N GLU A 251 12.40 -0.88 19.42
CA GLU A 251 13.47 -1.88 19.53
C GLU A 251 14.28 -1.99 18.24
N ILE A 252 13.69 -1.62 17.12
CA ILE A 252 14.28 -1.61 15.77
C ILE A 252 14.07 -0.24 15.14
N ASP A 253 15.13 0.32 14.59
CA ASP A 253 15.14 1.66 14.02
C ASP A 253 14.68 1.69 12.57
N VAL A 254 15.05 0.66 11.78
CA VAL A 254 14.83 0.65 10.33
C VAL A 254 13.99 -0.55 9.90
N MET A 255 12.85 -0.28 9.29
CA MET A 255 12.02 -1.29 8.64
C MET A 255 12.29 -1.32 7.13
N VAL A 256 12.88 -2.39 6.62
CA VAL A 256 13.05 -2.62 5.18
C VAL A 256 11.87 -3.42 4.65
N ALA A 257 11.08 -2.85 3.77
CA ALA A 257 9.81 -3.46 3.42
C ALA A 257 9.43 -3.37 1.94
N THR A 258 8.52 -4.24 1.51
CA THR A 258 7.72 -4.03 0.30
C THR A 258 6.49 -3.19 0.66
N ASN A 259 5.69 -2.78 -0.35
CA ASN A 259 4.41 -2.08 -0.15
C ASN A 259 3.42 -2.83 0.77
N ALA A 260 3.66 -4.13 1.07
CA ALA A 260 2.90 -4.89 2.06
C ALA A 260 3.03 -4.33 3.48
N PHE A 261 4.12 -3.60 3.79
CA PHE A 261 4.29 -2.85 5.03
C PHE A 261 3.83 -1.43 4.78
N GLY A 262 2.58 -1.21 5.07
CA GLY A 262 2.11 0.10 4.70
C GLY A 262 0.74 0.43 5.23
N MET A 263 -0.31 -0.02 4.56
CA MET A 263 -1.67 0.32 4.97
C MET A 263 -1.94 -0.21 6.39
N GLY A 264 -2.39 0.69 7.28
CA GLY A 264 -2.66 0.35 8.69
C GLY A 264 -1.55 0.68 9.68
N ILE A 265 -0.34 1.01 9.26
CA ILE A 265 0.73 1.38 10.18
C ILE A 265 0.48 2.79 10.71
N ASP A 266 0.37 2.89 12.04
CA ASP A 266 0.14 4.14 12.74
C ASP A 266 1.26 4.44 13.77
N LYS A 267 2.49 4.68 13.24
CA LYS A 267 3.61 5.20 14.03
C LYS A 267 3.78 6.68 13.67
N ALA A 268 3.70 7.54 14.68
CA ALA A 268 3.68 8.98 14.49
C ALA A 268 5.07 9.57 14.15
N ASP A 269 6.11 9.01 14.75
CA ASP A 269 7.48 9.52 14.80
C ASP A 269 8.43 8.96 13.72
N VAL A 270 7.92 8.55 12.56
CA VAL A 270 8.76 8.14 11.43
C VAL A 270 9.46 9.36 10.86
N ARG A 271 10.79 9.43 11.00
CA ARG A 271 11.58 10.60 10.53
C ARG A 271 11.99 10.48 9.07
N LEU A 272 12.07 9.26 8.55
CA LEU A 272 12.63 9.04 7.22
C LEU A 272 11.87 7.93 6.48
N VAL A 273 11.46 8.20 5.26
CA VAL A 273 10.98 7.21 4.30
C VAL A 273 11.89 7.24 3.08
N VAL A 274 12.52 6.11 2.75
CA VAL A 274 13.42 5.99 1.60
C VAL A 274 12.85 4.98 0.60
N HIS A 275 12.81 5.35 -0.66
CA HIS A 275 12.48 4.45 -1.76
C HIS A 275 13.76 4.06 -2.51
N MET A 276 14.09 2.76 -2.47
CA MET A 276 15.21 2.19 -3.23
C MET A 276 14.83 1.90 -4.69
N ASP A 277 13.56 1.65 -4.92
CA ASP A 277 12.96 1.42 -6.23
C ASP A 277 11.82 2.43 -6.44
N CYS A 278 11.69 2.96 -7.66
CA CYS A 278 10.61 3.90 -7.98
C CYS A 278 9.23 3.25 -7.89
N PRO A 279 8.27 3.82 -7.13
CA PRO A 279 6.86 3.42 -7.14
C PRO A 279 6.23 3.55 -8.53
N ASP A 280 5.12 2.85 -8.78
CA ASP A 280 4.49 2.83 -10.11
C ASP A 280 3.65 4.08 -10.39
N SER A 281 3.32 4.85 -9.34
CA SER A 281 2.53 6.07 -9.47
C SER A 281 2.80 7.08 -8.35
N LEU A 282 2.36 8.33 -8.55
CA LEU A 282 2.45 9.37 -7.52
C LEU A 282 1.53 9.11 -6.33
N GLU A 283 0.42 8.39 -6.53
CA GLU A 283 -0.49 7.99 -5.45
C GLU A 283 0.20 7.01 -4.50
N GLU A 284 0.85 5.97 -5.06
CA GLU A 284 1.62 5.00 -4.29
C GLU A 284 2.76 5.70 -3.54
N TYR A 285 3.54 6.52 -4.26
CA TYR A 285 4.61 7.33 -3.65
C TYR A 285 4.10 8.23 -2.53
N TYR A 286 3.03 8.98 -2.74
CA TYR A 286 2.45 9.88 -1.74
C TYR A 286 1.94 9.13 -0.51
N GLN A 287 1.31 7.97 -0.71
CA GLN A 287 0.81 7.14 0.38
C GLN A 287 1.95 6.56 1.24
N GLU A 288 3.04 6.13 0.60
CA GLU A 288 4.21 5.59 1.29
C GLU A 288 5.04 6.70 1.95
N ALA A 289 5.36 7.76 1.24
CA ALA A 289 6.08 8.94 1.75
C ALA A 289 5.30 9.64 2.87
N GLY A 290 3.97 9.66 2.78
CA GLY A 290 3.08 10.26 3.78
C GLY A 290 3.06 9.58 5.16
N ARG A 291 3.79 8.46 5.33
CA ARG A 291 4.02 7.81 6.63
C ARG A 291 5.00 8.59 7.48
N ALA A 292 5.88 9.39 6.84
CA ALA A 292 6.80 10.26 7.55
C ALA A 292 6.05 11.38 8.30
N GLY A 293 6.49 11.70 9.51
CA GLY A 293 6.10 12.87 10.27
C GLY A 293 4.61 13.04 10.52
N ARG A 294 3.92 12.00 10.98
CA ARG A 294 2.49 12.10 11.34
C ARG A 294 2.25 12.96 12.58
N ASP A 295 3.26 13.10 13.41
CA ASP A 295 3.31 14.00 14.57
C ASP A 295 3.47 15.48 14.21
N GLY A 296 3.69 15.82 12.93
CA GLY A 296 3.92 17.17 12.44
C GLY A 296 5.39 17.62 12.46
N GLU A 297 6.28 16.80 13.01
CA GLU A 297 7.71 17.10 13.08
C GLU A 297 8.40 16.92 11.73
N LEU A 298 9.53 17.65 11.55
CA LEU A 298 10.31 17.61 10.31
C LEU A 298 10.73 16.18 9.96
N SER A 299 10.43 15.78 8.74
CA SER A 299 10.70 14.45 8.25
C SER A 299 11.08 14.47 6.77
N TYR A 300 11.63 13.39 6.30
CA TYR A 300 12.16 13.31 4.94
C TYR A 300 11.57 12.14 4.17
N ALA A 301 11.24 12.39 2.90
CA ALA A 301 10.89 11.38 1.92
C ALA A 301 11.92 11.41 0.79
N VAL A 302 12.73 10.37 0.71
CA VAL A 302 13.87 10.31 -0.23
C VAL A 302 13.63 9.21 -1.25
N LEU A 303 13.72 9.55 -2.54
CA LEU A 303 13.74 8.61 -3.64
C LEU A 303 15.16 8.50 -4.17
N LEU A 304 15.78 7.33 -4.05
CA LEU A 304 17.10 7.05 -4.60
C LEU A 304 16.97 6.51 -6.03
N CYS A 305 17.62 7.17 -6.96
CA CYS A 305 17.61 6.84 -8.36
C CYS A 305 19.02 6.56 -8.87
N ASP A 306 19.12 5.65 -9.85
CA ASP A 306 20.30 5.43 -10.65
C ASP A 306 19.95 5.41 -12.15
N ASN A 307 20.95 5.28 -13.01
CA ASN A 307 20.75 5.27 -14.47
C ASN A 307 19.91 4.07 -14.96
N SER A 308 19.85 2.98 -14.19
CA SER A 308 19.10 1.77 -14.55
C SER A 308 17.60 1.88 -14.23
N ASP A 309 17.22 2.74 -13.29
CA ASP A 309 15.84 2.83 -12.82
C ASP A 309 14.87 3.25 -13.92
N ARG A 310 15.24 4.23 -14.74
CA ARG A 310 14.39 4.69 -15.85
C ARG A 310 14.09 3.57 -16.84
N THR A 311 15.11 2.79 -17.18
CA THR A 311 14.98 1.63 -18.08
C THR A 311 14.15 0.53 -17.43
N SER A 312 14.41 0.22 -16.18
CA SER A 312 13.66 -0.77 -15.40
C SER A 312 12.19 -0.38 -15.24
N PHE A 313 11.92 0.89 -14.98
CA PHE A 313 10.57 1.44 -14.88
C PHE A 313 9.83 1.33 -16.21
N SER A 314 10.43 1.77 -17.32
CA SER A 314 9.85 1.64 -18.67
C SER A 314 9.55 0.19 -19.05
N ARG A 315 10.43 -0.75 -18.67
CA ARG A 315 10.21 -2.19 -18.88
C ARG A 315 9.02 -2.71 -18.06
N ARG A 316 8.85 -2.23 -16.83
CA ARG A 316 7.68 -2.59 -16.00
C ARG A 316 6.38 -2.13 -16.62
N ILE A 317 6.34 -0.89 -17.13
CA ILE A 317 5.16 -0.36 -17.84
C ILE A 317 4.81 -1.28 -19.02
N ALA A 318 5.79 -1.66 -19.82
CA ALA A 318 5.59 -2.55 -20.95
C ALA A 318 5.09 -3.95 -20.54
N ASN A 319 5.62 -4.51 -19.44
CA ASN A 319 5.27 -5.84 -18.96
C ASN A 319 3.90 -5.89 -18.25
N ALA A 320 3.40 -4.76 -17.71
CA ALA A 320 2.10 -4.72 -17.03
C ALA A 320 0.92 -5.06 -17.96
N PHE A 321 1.08 -4.77 -19.25
CA PHE A 321 0.07 -5.05 -20.28
C PHE A 321 0.70 -5.84 -21.43
N PRO A 322 0.89 -7.15 -21.26
CA PRO A 322 1.38 -8.02 -22.34
C PRO A 322 0.37 -8.04 -23.50
N PRO A 323 0.82 -8.29 -24.75
CA PRO A 323 -0.07 -8.34 -25.91
C PRO A 323 -1.27 -9.27 -25.70
N LYS A 324 -2.44 -8.90 -26.23
CA LYS A 324 -3.68 -9.69 -26.08
C LYS A 324 -3.51 -11.15 -26.52
N ASP A 325 -2.73 -11.39 -27.58
CA ASP A 325 -2.43 -12.75 -28.05
C ASP A 325 -1.59 -13.56 -27.05
N TYR A 326 -0.75 -12.87 -26.27
CA TYR A 326 -0.04 -13.52 -25.17
C TYR A 326 -1.00 -13.88 -24.04
N VAL A 327 -1.95 -13.00 -23.69
CA VAL A 327 -2.98 -13.26 -22.66
C VAL A 327 -3.84 -14.44 -23.07
N ARG A 328 -4.27 -14.50 -24.35
CA ARG A 328 -5.02 -15.64 -24.90
C ARG A 328 -4.26 -16.94 -24.79
N ARG A 329 -2.97 -16.91 -25.14
CA ARG A 329 -2.08 -18.08 -25.05
C ARG A 329 -1.89 -18.56 -23.60
N VAL A 330 -1.75 -17.63 -22.64
CA VAL A 330 -1.69 -18.00 -21.22
C VAL A 330 -2.99 -18.66 -20.78
N TYR A 331 -4.15 -18.12 -21.19
CA TYR A 331 -5.46 -18.71 -20.89
C TYR A 331 -5.57 -20.15 -21.45
N ASP A 332 -5.20 -20.39 -22.71
CA ASP A 332 -5.22 -21.74 -23.29
C ASP A 332 -4.30 -22.69 -22.52
N HIS A 333 -3.08 -22.24 -22.22
CA HIS A 333 -2.11 -23.05 -21.48
C HIS A 333 -2.63 -23.37 -20.06
N LEU A 334 -3.36 -22.45 -19.39
CA LEU A 334 -4.01 -22.73 -18.11
C LEU A 334 -5.09 -23.80 -18.25
N CYS A 335 -5.94 -23.69 -19.28
CA CYS A 335 -6.97 -24.69 -19.53
C CYS A 335 -6.37 -26.07 -19.82
N PHE A 336 -5.26 -26.14 -20.59
CA PHE A 336 -4.53 -27.39 -20.81
C PHE A 336 -3.80 -27.90 -19.55
N TYR A 337 -3.26 -26.99 -18.74
CA TYR A 337 -2.57 -27.35 -17.49
C TYR A 337 -3.53 -28.05 -16.52
N PHE A 338 -4.76 -27.58 -16.46
CA PHE A 338 -5.83 -28.08 -15.57
C PHE A 338 -6.77 -29.10 -16.24
N TYR A 339 -6.50 -29.48 -17.49
CA TYR A 339 -7.35 -30.42 -18.25
C TYR A 339 -8.82 -30.00 -18.36
N ILE A 340 -9.09 -28.68 -18.47
CA ILE A 340 -10.44 -28.17 -18.64
C ILE A 340 -10.85 -28.24 -20.11
N GLY A 341 -11.97 -28.91 -20.39
CA GLY A 341 -12.57 -28.99 -21.72
C GLY A 341 -13.31 -27.71 -22.12
N ILE A 342 -13.57 -27.52 -23.42
CA ILE A 342 -14.43 -26.43 -23.91
C ILE A 342 -15.81 -26.57 -23.31
N ASP A 343 -16.51 -25.47 -23.03
CA ASP A 343 -17.83 -25.39 -22.41
C ASP A 343 -17.89 -26.09 -21.02
N SER A 344 -16.79 -26.10 -20.28
CA SER A 344 -16.69 -26.62 -18.91
C SER A 344 -15.75 -25.82 -18.04
N GLY A 345 -15.79 -26.04 -16.74
CA GLY A 345 -14.83 -25.46 -15.78
C GLY A 345 -15.40 -24.36 -14.90
N TYR A 346 -16.61 -23.90 -15.12
CA TYR A 346 -17.23 -22.91 -14.22
C TYR A 346 -17.21 -23.36 -12.76
N GLY A 347 -16.74 -22.51 -11.86
CA GLY A 347 -16.65 -22.76 -10.42
C GLY A 347 -15.50 -23.68 -9.99
N ALA A 348 -14.72 -24.25 -10.93
CA ALA A 348 -13.56 -25.07 -10.60
C ALA A 348 -12.46 -24.23 -9.94
N THR A 349 -12.10 -24.61 -8.71
CA THR A 349 -10.98 -24.01 -7.95
C THR A 349 -9.83 -25.01 -7.89
N LEU A 350 -8.69 -24.66 -8.44
CA LEU A 350 -7.55 -25.55 -8.68
C LEU A 350 -6.27 -24.95 -8.13
N GLU A 351 -5.41 -25.80 -7.53
CA GLU A 351 -4.09 -25.39 -7.04
C GLU A 351 -3.19 -25.02 -8.22
N PHE A 352 -2.52 -23.88 -8.14
CA PHE A 352 -1.69 -23.35 -9.22
C PHE A 352 -0.25 -23.16 -8.79
N ASP A 353 0.64 -23.92 -9.40
CA ASP A 353 2.08 -23.75 -9.25
C ASP A 353 2.63 -22.92 -10.42
N MET A 354 2.95 -21.65 -10.11
CA MET A 354 3.47 -20.68 -11.06
C MET A 354 4.79 -21.15 -11.68
N ASP A 355 5.69 -21.70 -10.89
CA ASP A 355 7.02 -22.09 -11.36
C ASP A 355 6.93 -23.29 -12.31
N THR A 356 6.19 -24.33 -11.91
CA THR A 356 5.93 -25.51 -12.75
C THR A 356 5.20 -25.12 -14.04
N PHE A 357 4.21 -24.25 -13.98
CA PHE A 357 3.51 -23.75 -15.16
C PHE A 357 4.43 -23.00 -16.12
N CYS A 358 5.23 -22.07 -15.59
CA CYS A 358 6.16 -21.27 -16.39
C CYS A 358 7.24 -22.13 -17.06
N ILE A 359 7.78 -23.12 -16.35
CA ILE A 359 8.75 -24.07 -16.91
C ILE A 359 8.12 -24.88 -18.04
N LYS A 360 6.92 -25.46 -17.80
CA LYS A 360 6.23 -26.34 -18.76
C LYS A 360 5.88 -25.64 -20.07
N TYR A 361 5.45 -24.38 -20.00
CA TYR A 361 4.97 -23.62 -21.16
C TYR A 361 5.92 -22.51 -21.63
N HIS A 362 7.13 -22.45 -21.09
CA HIS A 362 8.14 -21.45 -21.42
C HIS A 362 7.68 -20.00 -21.27
N HIS A 363 7.05 -19.70 -20.14
CA HIS A 363 6.60 -18.36 -19.77
C HIS A 363 7.51 -17.72 -18.73
N PHE A 364 7.47 -16.37 -18.67
CA PHE A 364 8.07 -15.62 -17.57
C PHE A 364 7.02 -15.35 -16.48
N PRO A 365 7.31 -15.62 -15.19
CA PRO A 365 6.35 -15.46 -14.09
C PRO A 365 5.68 -14.09 -14.04
N THR A 366 6.45 -13.00 -14.23
CA THR A 366 5.92 -11.62 -14.22
C THR A 366 4.90 -11.36 -15.34
N SER A 367 5.13 -11.94 -16.53
CA SER A 367 4.21 -11.80 -17.67
C SER A 367 2.95 -12.64 -17.48
N VAL A 368 3.07 -13.82 -16.86
CA VAL A 368 1.92 -14.67 -16.50
C VAL A 368 1.07 -13.95 -15.43
N GLU A 369 1.69 -13.39 -14.41
CA GLU A 369 0.98 -12.64 -13.36
C GLU A 369 0.18 -11.46 -13.95
N SER A 370 0.76 -10.72 -14.89
CA SER A 370 0.06 -9.65 -15.60
C SER A 370 -1.10 -10.18 -16.45
N ALA A 371 -0.91 -11.30 -17.15
CA ALA A 371 -1.98 -11.93 -17.91
C ALA A 371 -3.12 -12.44 -17.01
N LEU A 372 -2.80 -13.04 -15.85
CA LEU A 372 -3.80 -13.47 -14.87
C LEU A 372 -4.62 -12.29 -14.34
N LYS A 373 -3.99 -11.14 -14.04
CA LYS A 373 -4.70 -9.92 -13.63
C LYS A 373 -5.66 -9.43 -14.72
N LEU A 374 -5.25 -9.44 -15.98
CA LEU A 374 -6.11 -9.05 -17.11
C LEU A 374 -7.28 -10.03 -17.29
N LEU A 375 -7.04 -11.33 -17.18
CA LEU A 375 -8.09 -12.37 -17.26
C LEU A 375 -9.07 -12.26 -16.08
N GLN A 376 -8.59 -11.93 -14.89
CA GLN A 376 -9.41 -11.66 -13.71
C GLN A 376 -10.30 -10.42 -13.90
N ASN A 377 -9.73 -9.32 -14.41
CA ASN A 377 -10.47 -8.10 -14.68
C ASN A 377 -11.49 -8.29 -15.84
N ALA A 378 -11.23 -9.23 -16.74
CA ALA A 378 -12.17 -9.65 -17.79
C ALA A 378 -13.16 -10.72 -17.31
N GLU A 379 -13.14 -11.08 -16.01
CA GLU A 379 -14.04 -12.03 -15.35
C GLU A 379 -13.98 -13.46 -15.91
N TYR A 380 -12.82 -13.92 -16.38
CA TYR A 380 -12.63 -15.32 -16.79
C TYR A 380 -12.18 -16.22 -15.66
N LEU A 381 -11.42 -15.67 -14.72
CA LEU A 381 -10.89 -16.39 -13.56
C LEU A 381 -10.66 -15.44 -12.38
N VAL A 382 -10.45 -16.03 -11.20
CA VAL A 382 -9.93 -15.36 -10.01
C VAL A 382 -8.62 -16.03 -9.62
N TYR A 383 -7.53 -15.29 -9.57
CA TYR A 383 -6.23 -15.75 -9.10
C TYR A 383 -5.99 -15.29 -7.67
N GLN A 384 -5.76 -16.24 -6.78
CA GLN A 384 -5.42 -15.99 -5.38
C GLN A 384 -3.98 -16.48 -5.15
N PRO A 385 -2.99 -15.59 -5.06
CA PRO A 385 -1.58 -15.96 -4.93
C PRO A 385 -1.24 -16.58 -3.57
N GLU A 386 -2.07 -16.35 -2.55
CA GLU A 386 -1.94 -16.93 -1.22
C GLU A 386 -3.35 -17.31 -0.72
N ASN A 387 -3.74 -18.55 -0.94
CA ASN A 387 -4.95 -19.09 -0.31
C ASN A 387 -4.52 -19.84 0.96
N ASP A 388 -4.78 -19.23 2.12
CA ASP A 388 -4.50 -19.83 3.42
C ASP A 388 -5.69 -20.73 3.79
N GLU A 389 -5.65 -21.98 3.34
CA GLU A 389 -6.63 -22.97 3.76
C GLU A 389 -6.29 -23.52 5.14
N ALA A 390 -7.19 -23.32 6.09
CA ALA A 390 -7.07 -23.90 7.43
C ALA A 390 -6.98 -25.44 7.35
N ALA A 391 -6.26 -26.04 8.30
CA ALA A 391 -6.15 -27.49 8.39
C ALA A 391 -7.53 -28.15 8.53
N ARG A 392 -7.69 -29.31 7.90
CA ARG A 392 -8.96 -30.07 7.92
C ARG A 392 -8.71 -31.50 8.37
N VAL A 393 -9.64 -32.04 9.16
CA VAL A 393 -9.60 -33.43 9.65
C VAL A 393 -10.97 -34.08 9.47
N LYS A 394 -10.96 -35.35 9.10
CA LYS A 394 -12.12 -36.25 9.14
C LYS A 394 -11.71 -37.57 9.82
N ILE A 395 -12.52 -38.08 10.73
CA ILE A 395 -12.30 -39.39 11.32
C ILE A 395 -12.84 -40.44 10.34
N ILE A 396 -12.00 -41.44 10.01
CA ILE A 396 -12.32 -42.46 9.00
C ILE A 396 -12.84 -43.73 9.67
N VAL A 397 -12.33 -44.02 10.85
CA VAL A 397 -12.74 -45.20 11.63
C VAL A 397 -14.13 -44.99 12.24
N ALA A 398 -14.88 -46.07 12.43
CA ALA A 398 -16.19 -46.01 13.08
C ALA A 398 -16.05 -45.65 14.56
N PRO A 399 -17.03 -44.99 15.19
CA PRO A 399 -16.93 -44.55 16.58
C PRO A 399 -16.58 -45.67 17.57
N TYR A 400 -17.08 -46.89 17.35
CA TYR A 400 -16.82 -48.05 18.19
C TYR A 400 -15.39 -48.62 18.03
N GLN A 401 -14.66 -48.23 17.00
CA GLN A 401 -13.29 -48.69 16.74
C GLN A 401 -12.24 -47.78 17.39
N LEU A 402 -12.61 -46.62 17.90
CA LEU A 402 -11.67 -45.64 18.46
C LEU A 402 -10.98 -46.18 19.74
N ASP A 403 -11.65 -47.02 20.52
CA ASP A 403 -11.15 -47.62 21.72
C ASP A 403 -10.47 -48.98 21.45
N ASP A 404 -10.30 -49.35 20.16
CA ASP A 404 -9.68 -50.63 19.81
C ASP A 404 -8.18 -50.61 20.10
N PRO A 405 -7.67 -51.56 20.94
CA PRO A 405 -6.23 -51.66 21.22
C PRO A 405 -5.36 -51.88 19.97
N ILE A 406 -5.95 -52.36 18.86
CA ILE A 406 -5.26 -52.60 17.60
C ILE A 406 -4.73 -51.28 16.98
N LEU A 407 -5.31 -50.14 17.31
CA LEU A 407 -4.88 -48.85 16.80
C LEU A 407 -3.52 -48.41 17.37
N HIS A 408 -3.05 -49.00 18.46
CA HIS A 408 -1.77 -48.68 19.12
C HIS A 408 -1.49 -47.18 19.17
N LEU A 409 -2.43 -46.39 19.69
CA LEU A 409 -2.30 -44.94 19.78
C LEU A 409 -1.30 -44.53 20.87
N THR A 410 -0.43 -43.62 20.57
CA THR A 410 0.45 -42.99 21.56
C THR A 410 -0.35 -42.03 22.45
N HIS A 411 0.22 -41.66 23.60
CA HIS A 411 -0.42 -40.71 24.52
C HIS A 411 -0.82 -39.38 23.80
N ASN A 412 0.05 -38.84 22.97
CA ASN A 412 -0.22 -37.62 22.21
C ASN A 412 -1.34 -37.80 21.19
N GLU A 413 -1.39 -38.96 20.52
CA GLU A 413 -2.43 -39.26 19.53
C GLU A 413 -3.79 -39.42 20.21
N SER A 414 -3.87 -40.11 21.35
CA SER A 414 -5.11 -40.27 22.12
C SER A 414 -5.60 -38.92 22.64
N MET A 415 -4.73 -38.14 23.25
CA MET A 415 -5.06 -36.82 23.79
C MET A 415 -5.57 -35.86 22.68
N LEU A 416 -4.91 -35.88 21.52
CA LEU A 416 -5.34 -35.05 20.38
C LEU A 416 -6.68 -35.51 19.83
N LEU A 417 -6.89 -36.82 19.68
CA LEU A 417 -8.13 -37.38 19.17
C LEU A 417 -9.31 -37.10 20.11
N GLU A 418 -9.13 -37.25 21.42
CA GLU A 418 -10.13 -36.89 22.43
C GLU A 418 -10.46 -35.38 22.39
N THR A 419 -9.44 -34.54 22.24
CA THR A 419 -9.63 -33.09 22.13
C THR A 419 -10.40 -32.74 20.88
N LEU A 420 -10.08 -33.36 19.75
CA LEU A 420 -10.81 -33.19 18.49
C LEU A 420 -12.29 -33.57 18.64
N LEU A 421 -12.58 -34.74 19.21
CA LEU A 421 -13.94 -35.23 19.45
C LEU A 421 -14.74 -34.31 20.39
N ARG A 422 -14.07 -33.73 21.39
CA ARG A 422 -14.73 -32.83 22.36
C ARG A 422 -15.16 -31.49 21.76
N TYR A 423 -14.39 -30.95 20.83
CA TYR A 423 -14.61 -29.59 20.33
C TYR A 423 -15.21 -29.53 18.93
N TYR A 424 -15.20 -30.64 18.16
CA TYR A 424 -15.69 -30.66 16.78
C TYR A 424 -16.70 -31.80 16.57
N GLY A 425 -17.96 -31.46 16.42
CA GLY A 425 -19.08 -32.45 16.32
C GLY A 425 -19.24 -33.12 14.95
N THR A 426 -18.63 -32.64 13.88
CA THR A 426 -18.86 -33.09 12.48
C THR A 426 -17.74 -33.97 11.94
N LEU A 427 -16.78 -34.36 12.75
CA LEU A 427 -15.56 -35.07 12.32
C LEU A 427 -15.81 -36.43 11.64
N PHE A 428 -16.89 -37.12 11.96
CA PHE A 428 -17.22 -38.41 11.35
C PHE A 428 -17.95 -38.28 10.00
N SER A 429 -18.70 -37.19 9.82
CA SER A 429 -19.49 -36.98 8.60
C SER A 429 -18.69 -36.28 7.51
N ASP A 430 -17.96 -35.19 7.87
CA ASP A 430 -17.35 -34.29 6.90
C ASP A 430 -15.92 -33.92 7.25
N MET A 431 -15.16 -33.46 6.22
CA MET A 431 -13.86 -32.81 6.42
C MET A 431 -14.07 -31.49 7.18
N THR A 432 -13.76 -31.51 8.46
CA THR A 432 -13.98 -30.40 9.38
C THR A 432 -12.75 -29.52 9.49
N TYR A 433 -12.91 -28.20 9.32
CA TYR A 433 -11.85 -27.24 9.57
C TYR A 433 -11.50 -27.20 11.05
N ILE A 434 -10.18 -27.26 11.35
CA ILE A 434 -9.66 -27.23 12.71
C ILE A 434 -8.77 -26.01 12.93
N GLU A 435 -8.83 -25.46 14.13
CA GLU A 435 -7.99 -24.35 14.55
C GLU A 435 -6.73 -24.88 15.24
N THR A 436 -5.60 -24.89 14.51
CA THR A 436 -4.35 -25.48 14.96
C THR A 436 -3.85 -24.87 16.27
N SER A 437 -3.84 -23.54 16.38
CA SER A 437 -3.36 -22.83 17.58
C SER A 437 -4.19 -23.15 18.82
N PHE A 438 -5.50 -23.22 18.68
CA PHE A 438 -6.42 -23.61 19.77
C PHE A 438 -6.13 -25.04 20.25
N LEU A 439 -6.01 -25.99 19.32
CA LEU A 439 -5.75 -27.40 19.64
C LEU A 439 -4.34 -27.61 20.24
N CYS A 440 -3.33 -26.92 19.70
CA CYS A 440 -1.98 -26.94 20.27
C CYS A 440 -1.98 -26.46 21.71
N ASN A 441 -2.67 -25.37 22.03
CA ASN A 441 -2.79 -24.87 23.40
C ASN A 441 -3.53 -25.85 24.32
N LYS A 442 -4.62 -26.49 23.83
CA LYS A 442 -5.40 -27.46 24.61
C LYS A 442 -4.64 -28.75 24.89
N CYS A 443 -3.84 -29.20 23.94
CA CYS A 443 -3.02 -30.41 24.07
C CYS A 443 -1.61 -30.12 24.61
N SER A 444 -1.27 -28.85 24.90
CA SER A 444 0.08 -28.44 25.32
C SER A 444 1.17 -28.93 24.37
N MET A 445 0.89 -28.88 23.04
CA MET A 445 1.78 -29.31 21.98
C MET A 445 2.31 -28.12 21.19
N THR A 446 3.54 -28.25 20.67
CA THR A 446 4.03 -27.33 19.61
C THR A 446 3.33 -27.61 18.28
N GLU A 447 3.31 -26.64 17.36
CA GLU A 447 2.70 -26.84 16.02
C GLU A 447 3.35 -28.00 15.26
N ASP A 448 4.66 -28.18 15.36
CA ASP A 448 5.36 -29.30 14.74
C ASP A 448 4.92 -30.64 15.32
N THR A 449 4.85 -30.76 16.67
CA THR A 449 4.38 -31.98 17.32
C THR A 449 2.95 -32.29 16.94
N PHE A 450 2.08 -31.28 16.90
CA PHE A 450 0.69 -31.40 16.48
C PHE A 450 0.56 -31.91 15.03
N HIS A 451 1.34 -31.34 14.12
CA HIS A 451 1.37 -31.75 12.72
C HIS A 451 1.85 -33.21 12.56
N PHE A 452 2.95 -33.57 13.25
CA PHE A 452 3.44 -34.95 13.24
C PHE A 452 2.44 -35.95 13.83
N THR A 453 1.75 -35.58 14.90
CA THR A 453 0.73 -36.43 15.54
C THR A 453 -0.45 -36.69 14.60
N LEU A 454 -0.98 -35.63 13.92
CA LEU A 454 -2.06 -35.81 12.93
C LEU A 454 -1.61 -36.62 11.71
N LYS A 455 -0.38 -36.41 11.26
CA LYS A 455 0.19 -37.18 10.16
C LYS A 455 0.33 -38.66 10.52
N SER A 456 0.76 -38.95 11.74
CA SER A 456 0.83 -40.33 12.28
C SER A 456 -0.56 -40.99 12.35
N LEU A 457 -1.56 -40.27 12.90
CA LEU A 457 -2.97 -40.75 12.91
C LEU A 457 -3.50 -40.99 11.48
N SER A 458 -3.10 -40.16 10.52
CA SER A 458 -3.47 -40.35 9.12
C SER A 458 -2.80 -41.57 8.49
N GLN A 459 -1.54 -41.81 8.79
CA GLN A 459 -0.82 -43.05 8.38
C GLN A 459 -1.45 -44.31 8.94
N LYS A 460 -1.92 -44.26 10.19
CA LYS A 460 -2.65 -45.35 10.86
C LYS A 460 -4.10 -45.49 10.34
N ARG A 461 -4.52 -44.67 9.39
CA ARG A 461 -5.88 -44.61 8.82
C ARG A 461 -6.98 -44.36 9.88
N VAL A 462 -6.65 -43.67 10.97
CA VAL A 462 -7.64 -43.23 11.96
C VAL A 462 -8.34 -41.96 11.51
N VAL A 463 -7.58 -41.06 10.95
CA VAL A 463 -8.09 -39.77 10.40
C VAL A 463 -7.64 -39.54 8.96
N ASN A 464 -8.40 -38.77 8.22
CA ASN A 464 -7.93 -38.13 7.00
C ASN A 464 -7.56 -36.69 7.37
N TYR A 465 -6.27 -36.34 7.24
CA TYR A 465 -5.73 -35.04 7.62
C TYR A 465 -5.21 -34.28 6.40
N VAL A 466 -5.75 -33.11 6.17
CA VAL A 466 -5.23 -32.14 5.22
C VAL A 466 -4.57 -31.00 6.02
N PRO A 467 -3.25 -30.86 5.96
CA PRO A 467 -2.55 -29.81 6.69
C PRO A 467 -2.93 -28.42 6.14
N ARG A 468 -2.74 -27.39 6.96
CA ARG A 468 -2.82 -26.00 6.53
C ARG A 468 -1.88 -25.79 5.36
N ARG A 469 -2.38 -25.30 4.24
CA ARG A 469 -1.60 -25.01 3.04
C ARG A 469 -1.79 -23.59 2.63
N ARG A 470 -0.70 -22.94 2.26
CA ARG A 470 -0.70 -21.67 1.52
C ARG A 470 -0.34 -21.98 0.09
N VAL A 471 -1.33 -22.28 -0.71
CA VAL A 471 -1.14 -22.66 -2.10
C VAL A 471 -1.84 -21.64 -2.97
N PRO A 472 -1.19 -21.07 -3.99
CA PRO A 472 -1.88 -20.27 -4.98
C PRO A 472 -3.01 -21.07 -5.64
N THR A 473 -4.15 -20.42 -5.88
CA THR A 473 -5.30 -21.06 -6.55
C THR A 473 -5.81 -20.22 -7.68
N ILE A 474 -6.36 -20.90 -8.68
CA ILE A 474 -7.13 -20.29 -9.77
C ILE A 474 -8.55 -20.86 -9.73
N THR A 475 -9.55 -19.97 -9.67
CA THR A 475 -10.96 -20.31 -9.78
C THR A 475 -11.48 -19.80 -11.11
N PHE A 476 -12.04 -20.67 -11.95
CA PHE A 476 -12.67 -20.25 -13.20
C PHE A 476 -14.08 -19.71 -12.93
N THR A 477 -14.33 -18.48 -13.37
CA THR A 477 -15.62 -17.78 -13.18
C THR A 477 -16.55 -17.90 -14.37
N ARG A 478 -16.10 -18.52 -15.45
CA ARG A 478 -16.86 -18.87 -16.66
C ARG A 478 -16.40 -20.22 -17.17
N ASP A 479 -17.26 -20.89 -17.96
CA ASP A 479 -16.86 -22.06 -18.72
C ASP A 479 -15.76 -21.69 -19.73
N ARG A 480 -14.89 -22.65 -20.03
CA ARG A 480 -13.83 -22.47 -21.01
C ARG A 480 -14.41 -22.10 -22.37
N VAL A 481 -13.94 -20.99 -22.91
CA VAL A 481 -14.17 -20.59 -24.30
C VAL A 481 -12.91 -20.88 -25.13
N ASP A 482 -13.09 -21.01 -26.45
CA ASP A 482 -11.97 -21.05 -27.37
C ASP A 482 -11.17 -19.73 -27.27
N SER A 483 -9.83 -19.80 -27.30
CA SER A 483 -8.97 -18.62 -27.16
C SER A 483 -9.24 -17.55 -28.21
N ASP A 484 -9.63 -17.94 -29.43
CA ASP A 484 -10.00 -17.00 -30.49
C ASP A 484 -11.27 -16.22 -30.16
N ARG A 485 -12.16 -16.81 -29.35
CA ARG A 485 -13.39 -16.19 -28.86
C ARG A 485 -13.23 -15.47 -27.51
N LEU A 486 -12.04 -15.56 -26.89
CA LEU A 486 -11.77 -14.88 -25.63
C LEU A 486 -11.77 -13.37 -25.87
N ASN A 487 -12.79 -12.71 -25.36
CA ASN A 487 -12.98 -11.28 -25.49
C ASN A 487 -12.39 -10.56 -24.28
N ILE A 488 -11.35 -9.75 -24.50
CA ILE A 488 -10.81 -8.84 -23.49
C ILE A 488 -11.36 -7.44 -23.80
N PRO A 489 -12.32 -6.96 -23.01
CA PRO A 489 -12.97 -5.67 -23.28
C PRO A 489 -11.96 -4.51 -23.34
N ARG A 490 -12.27 -3.50 -24.17
CA ARG A 490 -11.44 -2.29 -24.28
C ARG A 490 -11.22 -1.62 -22.92
N ALA A 491 -12.26 -1.57 -22.09
CA ALA A 491 -12.20 -1.02 -20.74
C ALA A 491 -11.16 -1.72 -19.84
N VAL A 492 -10.95 -3.04 -20.04
CA VAL A 492 -10.02 -3.87 -19.25
C VAL A 492 -8.59 -3.81 -19.78
N TYR A 493 -8.39 -3.57 -21.07
CA TYR A 493 -7.04 -3.60 -21.65
C TYR A 493 -6.58 -2.21 -22.08
N GLU A 494 -7.15 -1.63 -23.15
CA GLU A 494 -6.67 -0.38 -23.75
C GLU A 494 -6.84 0.81 -22.81
N ASP A 495 -8.01 0.95 -22.19
CA ASP A 495 -8.29 2.09 -21.31
C ASP A 495 -7.51 1.98 -20.00
N MET A 496 -7.34 0.76 -19.46
CA MET A 496 -6.48 0.54 -18.29
C MET A 496 -5.00 0.76 -18.61
N GLN A 497 -4.53 0.31 -19.78
CA GLN A 497 -3.15 0.51 -20.22
C GLN A 497 -2.83 2.00 -20.37
N GLN A 498 -3.74 2.77 -20.98
CA GLN A 498 -3.56 4.20 -21.14
C GLN A 498 -3.46 4.90 -19.78
N ARG A 499 -4.40 4.63 -18.87
CA ARG A 499 -4.39 5.20 -17.51
C ARG A 499 -3.12 4.83 -16.73
N TYR A 500 -2.68 3.57 -16.86
CA TYR A 500 -1.44 3.14 -16.21
C TYR A 500 -0.23 3.91 -16.74
N ARG A 501 -0.16 4.12 -18.08
CA ARG A 501 0.89 4.93 -18.70
C ARG A 501 0.86 6.37 -18.23
N GLU A 502 -0.31 7.00 -18.23
CA GLU A 502 -0.47 8.40 -17.76
C GLU A 502 0.03 8.59 -16.32
N ARG A 503 -0.30 7.67 -15.42
CA ARG A 503 0.19 7.69 -14.03
C ARG A 503 1.70 7.49 -13.96
N ALA A 504 2.20 6.53 -14.72
CA ALA A 504 3.62 6.22 -14.78
C ALA A 504 4.44 7.39 -15.36
N ASP A 505 3.93 8.06 -16.40
CA ASP A 505 4.56 9.25 -16.99
C ASP A 505 4.66 10.40 -15.98
N LYS A 506 3.63 10.58 -15.14
CA LYS A 506 3.67 11.56 -14.04
C LYS A 506 4.72 11.22 -12.98
N MET A 507 4.92 9.96 -12.67
CA MET A 507 6.00 9.53 -11.77
C MET A 507 7.37 9.73 -12.41
N LEU A 508 7.54 9.45 -13.69
CA LEU A 508 8.76 9.75 -14.44
C LEU A 508 9.06 11.25 -14.50
N GLU A 509 8.03 12.07 -14.71
CA GLU A 509 8.13 13.53 -14.63
C GLU A 509 8.64 13.96 -13.26
N TYR A 510 8.06 13.42 -12.20
CA TYR A 510 8.50 13.68 -10.82
C TYR A 510 9.96 13.29 -10.59
N MET A 511 10.40 12.13 -11.06
CA MET A 511 11.80 11.70 -10.93
C MET A 511 12.77 12.63 -11.65
N SER A 512 12.43 13.07 -12.87
CA SER A 512 13.36 13.74 -13.79
C SER A 512 13.59 15.23 -13.51
N GLN A 513 12.98 15.81 -12.46
CA GLN A 513 13.14 17.24 -12.16
C GLN A 513 14.58 17.57 -11.74
N GLY A 514 15.19 18.53 -12.45
CA GLY A 514 16.50 19.11 -12.13
C GLY A 514 16.39 20.48 -11.44
N VAL A 515 17.48 21.25 -11.46
CA VAL A 515 17.58 22.58 -10.82
C VAL A 515 16.52 23.55 -11.35
N ASP A 516 16.26 23.52 -12.66
CA ASP A 516 15.26 24.37 -13.32
C ASP A 516 13.85 23.73 -13.32
N GLY A 517 13.69 22.60 -12.67
CA GLY A 517 12.46 21.84 -12.63
C GLY A 517 11.38 22.43 -11.73
N VAL A 518 10.20 21.82 -11.70
CA VAL A 518 9.07 22.21 -10.85
C VAL A 518 9.29 21.73 -9.42
N CYS A 519 8.90 22.51 -8.41
CA CYS A 519 8.92 22.14 -7.00
C CYS A 519 8.25 20.76 -6.78
N ARG A 520 8.90 19.84 -6.04
CA ARG A 520 8.38 18.49 -5.79
C ARG A 520 6.98 18.49 -5.18
N GLN A 521 6.76 19.36 -4.22
CA GLN A 521 5.47 19.47 -3.54
C GLN A 521 4.37 20.04 -4.46
N ARG A 522 4.74 20.98 -5.33
CA ARG A 522 3.82 21.50 -6.36
C ARG A 522 3.38 20.40 -7.32
N LEU A 523 4.30 19.57 -7.83
CA LEU A 523 3.96 18.44 -8.70
C LEU A 523 2.99 17.46 -8.05
N ILE A 524 3.20 17.13 -6.77
CA ILE A 524 2.29 16.26 -6.03
C ILE A 524 0.91 16.90 -5.89
N LEU A 525 0.84 18.17 -5.50
CA LEU A 525 -0.43 18.86 -5.29
C LEU A 525 -1.19 19.04 -6.61
N ASP A 526 -0.52 19.48 -7.68
CA ASP A 526 -1.11 19.62 -9.00
C ASP A 526 -1.69 18.29 -9.51
N TYR A 527 -1.01 17.17 -9.22
CA TYR A 527 -1.49 15.84 -9.56
C TYR A 527 -2.83 15.50 -8.86
N PHE A 528 -2.99 15.90 -7.61
CA PHE A 528 -4.25 15.72 -6.85
C PHE A 528 -5.27 16.83 -7.08
N GLY A 529 -4.99 17.77 -8.00
CA GLY A 529 -5.91 18.87 -8.38
C GLY A 529 -5.89 20.06 -7.41
N GLU A 530 -4.83 20.18 -6.59
CA GLU A 530 -4.64 21.29 -5.67
C GLU A 530 -3.49 22.18 -6.14
N GLN A 531 -3.69 23.50 -6.15
CA GLN A 531 -2.68 24.45 -6.58
C GLN A 531 -1.88 25.00 -5.38
N LEU A 532 -0.56 24.93 -5.47
CA LEU A 532 0.35 25.56 -4.51
C LEU A 532 0.67 26.98 -4.95
N GLN A 533 0.36 27.96 -4.14
CA GLN A 533 0.62 29.39 -4.44
C GLN A 533 2.11 29.68 -4.52
N GLU A 534 2.90 29.19 -3.56
CA GLU A 534 4.35 29.40 -3.49
C GLU A 534 5.08 28.06 -3.41
N ASP A 535 6.29 27.97 -3.98
CA ASP A 535 7.13 26.78 -3.88
C ASP A 535 7.50 26.46 -2.43
N CYS A 536 7.62 25.16 -2.10
CA CYS A 536 7.80 24.72 -0.71
C CYS A 536 9.11 25.22 -0.04
N GLY A 537 10.11 25.62 -0.82
CA GLY A 537 11.39 26.11 -0.33
C GLY A 537 12.31 25.05 0.28
N THR A 538 11.81 23.83 0.55
CA THR A 538 12.54 22.79 1.32
C THR A 538 13.00 21.61 0.46
N CYS A 539 12.31 21.28 -0.63
CA CYS A 539 12.68 20.15 -1.49
C CYS A 539 14.04 20.37 -2.19
N ASP A 540 14.59 19.30 -2.74
CA ASP A 540 15.86 19.32 -3.48
C ASP A 540 15.89 20.37 -4.60
N VAL A 541 14.83 20.49 -5.40
CA VAL A 541 14.72 21.48 -6.48
C VAL A 541 14.74 22.91 -5.95
N CYS A 542 13.96 23.20 -4.92
CA CYS A 542 13.92 24.54 -4.33
C CYS A 542 15.25 24.92 -3.68
N ARG A 543 15.93 23.96 -3.02
CA ARG A 543 17.27 24.16 -2.45
C ARG A 543 18.32 24.41 -3.54
N ALA A 544 18.30 23.60 -4.61
CA ALA A 544 19.22 23.76 -5.73
C ALA A 544 19.07 25.12 -6.40
N ARG A 545 17.83 25.59 -6.65
CA ARG A 545 17.57 26.94 -7.18
C ARG A 545 18.13 28.04 -6.26
N ARG A 546 17.96 27.88 -4.94
CA ARG A 546 18.48 28.86 -3.96
C ARG A 546 19.99 28.95 -4.00
N ILE A 547 20.67 27.79 -4.08
CA ILE A 547 22.13 27.72 -4.21
C ILE A 547 22.56 28.39 -5.53
N ALA A 548 21.97 27.98 -6.66
CA ALA A 548 22.30 28.56 -7.97
C ALA A 548 22.05 30.08 -8.04
N ALA A 549 20.99 30.58 -7.40
CA ALA A 549 20.72 32.02 -7.30
C ALA A 549 21.75 32.75 -6.46
N ARG A 550 22.24 32.13 -5.37
CA ARG A 550 23.32 32.66 -4.53
C ARG A 550 24.64 32.71 -5.29
N ASP A 551 25.02 31.59 -5.91
CA ASP A 551 26.25 31.48 -6.71
C ASP A 551 26.23 32.48 -7.88
N SER A 552 25.07 32.65 -8.52
CA SER A 552 24.90 33.67 -9.58
C SER A 552 25.04 35.10 -9.07
N LYS A 553 24.57 35.40 -7.85
CA LYS A 553 24.78 36.71 -7.21
C LYS A 553 26.26 36.94 -6.83
N GLU A 554 26.88 35.93 -6.22
CA GLU A 554 28.32 35.99 -5.86
C GLU A 554 29.21 36.14 -7.09
N THR A 555 28.94 35.37 -8.17
CA THR A 555 29.67 35.51 -9.45
C THR A 555 29.45 36.87 -10.10
N LYS A 556 28.23 37.45 -10.02
CA LYS A 556 27.97 38.80 -10.52
C LYS A 556 28.67 39.86 -9.69
N SER A 557 28.65 39.77 -8.36
CA SER A 557 29.34 40.67 -7.46
C SER A 557 30.86 40.65 -7.73
N GLU A 558 31.45 39.46 -7.88
CA GLU A 558 32.88 39.32 -8.20
C GLU A 558 33.23 39.91 -9.56
N LYS A 559 32.40 39.77 -10.59
CA LYS A 559 32.60 40.44 -11.88
C LYS A 559 32.58 41.96 -11.77
N VAL A 560 31.64 42.52 -11.00
CA VAL A 560 31.59 43.97 -10.74
C VAL A 560 32.85 44.41 -9.98
N ARG A 561 33.24 43.67 -8.95
CA ARG A 561 34.46 43.91 -8.16
C ARG A 561 35.70 43.92 -9.05
N GLN A 562 35.86 42.90 -9.91
CA GLN A 562 36.96 42.80 -10.85
C GLN A 562 37.00 43.97 -11.85
N ALA A 563 35.83 44.37 -12.39
CA ALA A 563 35.73 45.50 -13.30
C ALA A 563 36.10 46.84 -12.62
N VAL A 564 35.64 47.06 -11.40
CA VAL A 564 36.01 48.25 -10.60
C VAL A 564 37.51 48.27 -10.30
N LEU A 565 38.08 47.15 -9.84
CA LEU A 565 39.52 47.04 -9.58
C LEU A 565 40.35 47.23 -10.84
N THR A 566 39.89 46.73 -12.00
CA THR A 566 40.57 46.92 -13.28
C THR A 566 40.58 48.40 -13.67
N LEU A 567 39.44 49.10 -13.50
CA LEU A 567 39.35 50.53 -13.79
C LEU A 567 40.31 51.34 -12.90
N LEU A 568 40.41 51.00 -11.64
CA LEU A 568 41.24 51.71 -10.64
C LEU A 568 42.73 51.26 -10.60
N SER A 569 43.09 50.28 -11.43
CA SER A 569 44.41 49.66 -11.44
C SER A 569 45.57 50.61 -11.87
N ASP A 570 45.23 51.76 -12.48
CA ASP A 570 46.24 52.76 -12.87
C ASP A 570 46.73 53.63 -11.70
N GLY A 571 46.16 53.43 -10.50
CA GLY A 571 46.55 54.09 -9.25
C GLY A 571 46.23 55.61 -9.20
N LYS A 572 45.40 56.11 -10.13
CA LYS A 572 44.97 57.51 -10.14
C LYS A 572 43.60 57.67 -9.49
N PRO A 573 43.29 58.87 -8.96
CA PRO A 573 41.94 59.18 -8.52
C PRO A 573 40.96 59.18 -9.71
N HIS A 574 39.88 58.42 -9.62
CA HIS A 574 38.79 58.37 -10.58
C HIS A 574 37.51 58.96 -9.99
N HIS A 575 36.75 59.70 -10.80
CA HIS A 575 35.46 60.22 -10.36
C HIS A 575 34.39 59.09 -10.36
N VAL A 576 33.55 58.99 -9.31
CA VAL A 576 32.51 57.97 -9.17
C VAL A 576 31.59 57.85 -10.41
N SER A 577 31.41 58.93 -11.16
CA SER A 577 30.62 58.92 -12.41
C SER A 577 31.26 58.06 -13.52
N GLU A 578 32.55 57.80 -13.50
CA GLU A 578 33.24 56.97 -14.50
C GLU A 578 32.89 55.51 -14.36
N LEU A 579 32.51 55.07 -13.14
CA LEU A 579 32.03 53.70 -12.91
C LEU A 579 30.74 53.36 -13.68
N LYS A 580 29.94 54.38 -14.06
CA LYS A 580 28.75 54.18 -14.90
C LYS A 580 29.08 53.66 -16.31
N LEU A 581 30.31 53.89 -16.77
CA LEU A 581 30.79 53.39 -18.05
C LEU A 581 30.98 51.85 -18.05
N LEU A 582 31.07 51.24 -16.87
CA LEU A 582 31.21 49.79 -16.71
C LEU A 582 29.90 49.03 -17.00
N GLY A 583 28.77 49.75 -17.17
CA GLY A 583 27.48 49.13 -17.59
C GLY A 583 26.75 48.36 -16.48
N TYR A 584 27.15 48.52 -15.20
CA TYR A 584 26.48 47.91 -14.04
C TYR A 584 25.46 48.87 -13.41
N SER A 585 24.48 48.32 -12.65
CA SER A 585 23.52 49.18 -11.96
C SER A 585 24.18 49.98 -10.82
N SER A 586 23.60 51.14 -10.51
CA SER A 586 24.08 52.00 -9.44
C SER A 586 24.11 51.32 -8.08
N GLU A 587 23.17 50.41 -7.81
CA GLU A 587 23.09 49.61 -6.59
C GLU A 587 24.27 48.61 -6.49
N GLN A 588 24.60 47.91 -7.58
CA GLN A 588 25.70 46.95 -7.64
C GLN A 588 27.03 47.66 -7.46
N LEU A 589 27.25 48.78 -8.11
CA LEU A 589 28.45 49.59 -7.98
C LEU A 589 28.60 50.13 -6.55
N ALA A 590 27.52 50.67 -5.96
CA ALA A 590 27.53 51.17 -4.58
C ALA A 590 27.87 50.09 -3.55
N ALA A 591 27.25 48.90 -3.69
CA ALA A 591 27.54 47.76 -2.82
C ALA A 591 29.00 47.31 -2.93
N THR A 592 29.55 47.20 -4.16
CA THR A 592 30.94 46.81 -4.40
C THR A 592 31.93 47.85 -3.86
N LEU A 593 31.64 49.16 -4.02
CA LEU A 593 32.49 50.21 -3.43
C LEU A 593 32.48 50.15 -1.91
N GLN A 594 31.34 49.87 -1.30
CA GLN A 594 31.24 49.73 0.14
C GLN A 594 32.11 48.54 0.64
N GLU A 595 31.98 47.38 -0.02
CA GLU A 595 32.78 46.18 0.29
C GLU A 595 34.29 46.45 0.15
N LEU A 596 34.73 47.07 -0.96
CA LEU A 596 36.13 47.38 -1.19
C LEU A 596 36.66 48.40 -0.20
N ARG A 597 35.84 49.32 0.29
CA ARG A 597 36.19 50.29 1.35
C ARG A 597 36.30 49.58 2.69
N ASP A 598 35.36 48.70 3.03
CA ASP A 598 35.36 47.93 4.27
C ASP A 598 36.56 46.96 4.32
N ASP A 599 37.02 46.46 3.16
CA ASP A 599 38.23 45.66 2.97
C ASP A 599 39.54 46.51 3.02
N GLU A 600 39.46 47.84 3.27
CA GLU A 600 40.59 48.79 3.26
C GLU A 600 41.39 48.83 1.94
N ARG A 601 40.73 48.47 0.82
CA ARG A 601 41.35 48.44 -0.52
C ARG A 601 41.03 49.68 -1.36
N LEU A 602 40.17 50.55 -0.88
CA LEU A 602 39.68 51.72 -1.60
C LEU A 602 39.56 52.91 -0.67
N SER A 603 40.13 54.04 -1.09
CA SER A 603 39.97 55.36 -0.45
C SER A 603 38.96 56.20 -1.22
N MET A 604 38.08 56.91 -0.52
CA MET A 604 37.12 57.84 -1.08
C MET A 604 37.36 59.25 -0.47
N ASP A 605 37.61 60.25 -1.34
CA ASP A 605 37.65 61.65 -0.96
C ASP A 605 36.63 62.43 -1.75
N GLY A 606 35.49 62.72 -1.12
CA GLY A 606 34.33 63.31 -1.79
C GLY A 606 33.76 62.41 -2.88
N SER A 607 33.87 62.81 -4.15
CA SER A 607 33.43 62.05 -5.35
C SER A 607 34.58 61.32 -6.06
N GLU A 608 35.80 61.37 -5.53
CA GLU A 608 36.96 60.70 -6.09
C GLU A 608 37.24 59.39 -5.32
N ILE A 609 37.58 58.34 -6.08
CA ILE A 609 37.90 56.99 -5.59
C ILE A 609 39.31 56.60 -6.06
N THR A 610 40.08 56.01 -5.16
CA THR A 610 41.47 55.57 -5.44
C THR A 610 41.69 54.19 -4.82
N LEU A 611 42.39 53.32 -5.54
CA LEU A 611 42.84 52.02 -5.01
C LEU A 611 43.98 52.30 -4.00
N ILE A 612 43.89 51.69 -2.80
CA ILE A 612 44.94 51.80 -1.75
C ILE A 612 46.03 50.77 -2.02
#